data_f5f3f52ae2e077d09ae9cf7019add262
#
_entry.id   f5f3f52ae2e077d09ae9cf7019add262
#
_cell.length_a   1.000
_cell.length_b   1.000
_cell.length_c   1.000
_cell.angle_alpha   90.00
_cell.angle_beta   90.00
_cell.angle_gamma   90.00
#
_symmetry.space_group_name_H-M   'P 1'
#
loop_
_entity.id
_entity.type
_entity.pdbx_description
1 polymer ?
#
loop_
_entity_poly.entity_id
_entity_poly.type
_entity_poly.pdbx_seq_one_letter_code
_entity_poly.pdbx_strand_id
1 'polypeptide(L)'
;NEKNHQVIFSAFGTFVELFPRFWEPFHSDNAYQENGDLKYQKNGDLKPGITTKTSTNNFTQTAVRELDHLINQYREEEDLGKITAMAHRLSKMIHDHAVWVPAWKKPWLRVGHWSWLHFPDDWGPKESTDYEEFQVFWIDTQEKKKILDAMERGEPVSAQSTVREYTKYKK
;
A
#
# COMPACT_ATOMS: atom_id res chain seq x y z
N ASN A 1 -7.76 -14.91 8.39
CA ASN A 1 -6.46 -14.66 9.07
C ASN A 1 -6.69 -14.52 10.57
N GLU A 2 -6.37 -15.58 11.31
CA GLU A 2 -6.58 -15.63 12.77
C GLU A 2 -5.56 -14.82 13.56
N LYS A 3 -4.58 -14.18 12.89
CA LYS A 3 -3.46 -13.43 13.50
C LYS A 3 -2.74 -14.20 14.61
N ASN A 4 -2.75 -15.53 14.54
CA ASN A 4 -2.09 -16.40 15.49
C ASN A 4 -0.67 -16.72 15.02
N HIS A 5 0.21 -15.72 15.04
CA HIS A 5 1.61 -15.84 14.63
C HIS A 5 2.50 -14.98 15.54
N GLN A 6 3.73 -15.42 15.75
CA GLN A 6 4.77 -14.62 16.44
C GLN A 6 5.56 -13.78 15.45
N VAL A 7 5.83 -14.32 14.26
CA VAL A 7 6.50 -13.64 13.16
C VAL A 7 5.78 -13.98 11.87
N ILE A 8 5.57 -12.97 11.02
CA ILE A 8 5.00 -13.14 9.70
C ILE A 8 5.91 -12.51 8.65
N PHE A 9 6.11 -13.18 7.52
CA PHE A 9 6.69 -12.60 6.32
C PHE A 9 5.57 -12.24 5.36
N SER A 10 5.47 -10.97 5.01
CA SER A 10 4.43 -10.46 4.13
C SER A 10 4.97 -9.42 3.15
N ALA A 11 4.26 -9.24 2.05
CA ALA A 11 4.54 -8.18 1.09
C ALA A 11 3.42 -7.14 1.15
N PHE A 12 3.80 -5.87 1.07
CA PHE A 12 2.88 -4.74 1.03
C PHE A 12 3.06 -3.99 -0.29
N GLY A 13 1.94 -3.67 -0.93
CA GLY A 13 1.88 -2.67 -1.98
C GLY A 13 1.84 -1.28 -1.37
N THR A 14 2.47 -0.32 -2.04
CA THR A 14 2.35 1.10 -1.70
C THR A 14 1.65 1.81 -2.86
N PHE A 15 0.58 2.55 -2.55
CA PHE A 15 -0.09 3.39 -3.51
C PHE A 15 0.57 4.77 -3.55
N VAL A 16 0.40 5.48 -4.66
CA VAL A 16 0.79 6.90 -4.74
C VAL A 16 -0.31 7.71 -4.05
N GLU A 17 -0.06 8.04 -2.80
CA GLU A 17 -0.94 8.89 -2.00
C GLU A 17 -0.16 10.12 -1.54
N LEU A 18 -0.87 11.23 -1.41
CA LEU A 18 -0.26 12.47 -0.92
C LEU A 18 0.25 12.30 0.51
N PHE A 19 -0.47 11.53 1.31
CA PHE A 19 -0.13 11.24 2.70
C PHE A 19 -0.25 9.76 3.01
N PRO A 20 0.69 9.19 3.82
CA PRO A 20 0.64 7.78 4.21
C PRO A 20 -0.62 7.44 5.01
N ARG A 21 -1.13 6.23 4.82
CA ARG A 21 -2.22 5.67 5.62
C ARG A 21 -1.67 4.97 6.85
N PHE A 22 -1.97 5.52 8.03
CA PHE A 22 -1.54 4.93 9.30
C PHE A 22 -2.66 4.16 10.01
N TRP A 23 -3.93 4.48 9.69
CA TRP A 23 -5.09 3.90 10.37
C TRP A 23 -5.17 2.39 10.23
N GLU A 24 -5.16 1.86 9.01
CA GLU A 24 -5.39 0.45 8.73
C GLU A 24 -4.30 -0.44 9.34
N PRO A 25 -2.99 -0.14 9.18
CA PRO A 25 -1.94 -1.02 9.66
C PRO A 25 -1.57 -0.83 11.14
N PHE A 26 -1.87 0.31 11.75
CA PHE A 26 -1.30 0.65 13.05
C PHE A 26 -2.30 1.09 14.13
N HIS A 27 -3.54 1.46 13.77
CA HIS A 27 -4.52 1.83 14.80
C HIS A 27 -5.09 0.59 15.49
N SER A 28 -5.19 0.64 16.82
CA SER A 28 -5.62 -0.50 17.62
C SER A 28 -7.06 -0.96 17.40
N ASP A 29 -7.93 -0.09 16.87
CA ASP A 29 -9.29 -0.47 16.47
C ASP A 29 -9.30 -1.48 15.31
N ASN A 30 -8.20 -1.62 14.58
CA ASN A 30 -8.00 -2.67 13.59
C ASN A 30 -7.31 -3.93 14.15
N ALA A 31 -6.91 -3.90 15.41
CA ALA A 31 -6.31 -5.05 16.09
C ALA A 31 -7.29 -5.76 17.03
N TYR A 32 -8.18 -5.02 17.69
CA TYR A 32 -9.03 -5.52 18.76
C TYR A 32 -10.49 -5.15 18.55
N GLN A 33 -11.40 -5.94 19.17
CA GLN A 33 -12.85 -5.74 19.05
C GLN A 33 -13.32 -4.50 19.81
N GLU A 34 -12.71 -4.21 20.95
CA GLU A 34 -12.98 -3.04 21.77
C GLU A 34 -12.43 -1.79 21.06
N ASN A 35 -13.26 -0.74 21.00
CA ASN A 35 -12.90 0.49 20.30
C ASN A 35 -12.35 1.57 21.24
N GLY A 36 -11.54 2.45 20.68
CA GLY A 36 -11.00 3.63 21.35
C GLY A 36 -10.29 3.29 22.66
N ASP A 37 -10.42 4.16 23.64
CA ASP A 37 -9.76 4.02 24.95
C ASP A 37 -10.31 2.88 25.81
N LEU A 38 -11.44 2.27 25.45
CA LEU A 38 -12.06 1.17 26.22
C LEU A 38 -11.16 -0.05 26.35
N LYS A 39 -10.24 -0.26 25.41
CA LYS A 39 -9.29 -1.37 25.42
C LYS A 39 -8.09 -1.15 26.34
N TYR A 40 -7.86 0.09 26.79
CA TYR A 40 -6.69 0.44 27.58
C TYR A 40 -7.00 0.54 29.09
N GLN A 41 -6.01 0.21 29.89
CA GLN A 41 -5.97 0.52 31.31
C GLN A 41 -5.55 1.99 31.51
N LYS A 42 -5.65 2.48 32.75
CA LYS A 42 -5.25 3.86 33.09
C LYS A 42 -3.77 4.16 32.80
N ASN A 43 -2.91 3.15 32.90
CA ASN A 43 -1.47 3.25 32.62
C ASN A 43 -1.13 3.17 31.11
N GLY A 44 -2.13 2.99 30.23
CA GLY A 44 -1.94 2.88 28.78
C GLY A 44 -1.74 1.45 28.27
N ASP A 45 -1.61 0.46 29.15
CA ASP A 45 -1.51 -0.95 28.73
C ASP A 45 -2.86 -1.49 28.27
N LEU A 46 -2.82 -2.53 27.43
CA LEU A 46 -4.02 -3.24 27.04
C LEU A 46 -4.67 -3.93 28.26
N LYS A 47 -5.99 -3.94 28.30
CA LYS A 47 -6.74 -4.71 29.29
C LYS A 47 -6.57 -6.20 29.06
N PRO A 48 -6.48 -7.02 30.11
CA PRO A 48 -6.46 -8.48 29.95
C PRO A 48 -7.79 -8.97 29.35
N GLY A 49 -7.72 -9.98 28.50
CA GLY A 49 -8.89 -10.66 27.94
C GLY A 49 -9.59 -9.94 26.79
N ILE A 50 -9.01 -8.87 26.24
CA ILE A 50 -9.54 -8.26 25.01
C ILE A 50 -9.45 -9.18 23.83
N THR A 51 -10.43 -9.12 22.94
CA THR A 51 -10.55 -10.00 21.80
C THR A 51 -9.86 -9.43 20.57
N THR A 52 -8.97 -10.22 19.95
CA THR A 52 -8.31 -9.84 18.70
C THR A 52 -9.30 -9.80 17.54
N LYS A 53 -9.22 -8.76 16.74
CA LYS A 53 -9.96 -8.62 15.50
C LYS A 53 -9.22 -9.31 14.36
N THR A 54 -9.90 -10.20 13.67
CA THR A 54 -9.36 -10.93 12.51
C THR A 54 -9.62 -10.18 11.21
N SER A 55 -8.95 -10.59 10.13
CA SER A 55 -9.19 -10.08 8.76
C SER A 55 -9.06 -8.56 8.58
N THR A 56 -8.13 -7.95 9.31
CA THR A 56 -7.77 -6.53 9.18
C THR A 56 -6.30 -6.36 8.80
N ASN A 57 -5.92 -5.15 8.38
CA ASN A 57 -4.56 -4.83 7.96
C ASN A 57 -3.58 -4.55 9.10
N ASN A 58 -4.04 -4.47 10.35
CA ASN A 58 -3.16 -4.39 11.51
C ASN A 58 -2.62 -5.80 11.85
N PHE A 59 -1.70 -6.29 11.04
CA PHE A 59 -1.13 -7.64 11.16
C PHE A 59 -0.26 -7.82 12.41
N THR A 60 0.35 -6.74 12.87
CA THR A 60 1.23 -6.75 14.04
C THR A 60 0.47 -6.64 15.35
N GLN A 61 -0.86 -6.49 15.30
CA GLN A 61 -1.71 -6.22 16.46
C GLN A 61 -1.23 -5.02 17.27
N THR A 62 -0.69 -4.01 16.57
CA THR A 62 -0.21 -2.78 17.19
C THR A 62 -1.33 -2.12 17.97
N ALA A 63 -1.04 -1.82 19.23
CA ALA A 63 -1.95 -1.12 20.13
C ALA A 63 -1.12 -0.26 21.10
N VAL A 64 -0.96 0.98 20.74
CA VAL A 64 -0.25 1.99 21.52
C VAL A 64 -1.16 3.20 21.61
N ARG A 65 -1.62 3.51 22.81
CA ARG A 65 -2.62 4.56 23.05
C ARG A 65 -2.23 5.93 22.49
N GLU A 66 -0.98 6.32 22.67
CA GLU A 66 -0.47 7.58 22.15
C GLU A 66 -0.43 7.61 20.61
N LEU A 67 -0.11 6.46 20.00
CA LEU A 67 -0.12 6.29 18.55
C LEU A 67 -1.55 6.41 18.00
N ASP A 68 -2.53 5.76 18.64
CA ASP A 68 -3.94 5.86 18.26
C ASP A 68 -4.45 7.30 18.28
N HIS A 69 -4.15 8.03 19.35
CA HIS A 69 -4.57 9.44 19.48
C HIS A 69 -3.95 10.30 18.37
N LEU A 70 -2.67 10.09 18.07
CA LEU A 70 -2.01 10.87 17.02
C LEU A 70 -2.52 10.50 15.63
N ILE A 71 -2.84 9.21 15.37
CA ILE A 71 -3.47 8.77 14.12
C ILE A 71 -4.84 9.42 13.94
N ASN A 72 -5.65 9.51 15.00
CA ASN A 72 -6.95 10.16 14.93
C ASN A 72 -6.82 11.66 14.63
N GLN A 73 -5.90 12.37 15.32
CA GLN A 73 -5.62 13.77 15.04
C GLN A 73 -5.14 13.99 13.59
N TYR A 74 -4.27 13.12 13.10
CA TYR A 74 -3.76 13.15 11.72
C TYR A 74 -4.88 13.01 10.68
N ARG A 75 -5.89 12.19 10.94
CA ARG A 75 -7.03 11.97 10.03
C ARG A 75 -8.01 13.14 9.98
N GLU A 76 -8.06 13.94 11.03
CA GLU A 76 -8.98 15.07 11.17
C GLU A 76 -8.33 16.42 10.81
N GLU A 77 -7.00 16.48 10.66
CA GLU A 77 -6.28 17.71 10.36
C GLU A 77 -6.39 18.07 8.88
N GLU A 78 -6.52 19.35 8.58
CA GLU A 78 -6.63 19.91 7.23
C GLU A 78 -5.40 20.74 6.83
N ASP A 79 -4.60 21.21 7.80
CA ASP A 79 -3.39 21.99 7.54
C ASP A 79 -2.25 21.08 7.06
N LEU A 80 -1.76 21.32 5.83
CA LEU A 80 -0.72 20.49 5.20
C LEU A 80 0.60 20.47 6.00
N GLY A 81 0.95 21.57 6.63
CA GLY A 81 2.16 21.65 7.45
C GLY A 81 2.06 20.78 8.70
N LYS A 82 0.90 20.83 9.38
CA LYS A 82 0.63 20.00 10.55
C LYS A 82 0.51 18.52 10.18
N ILE A 83 -0.20 18.20 9.08
CA ILE A 83 -0.29 16.83 8.56
C ILE A 83 1.11 16.25 8.31
N THR A 84 1.99 17.02 7.65
CA THR A 84 3.38 16.60 7.38
C THR A 84 4.14 16.37 8.67
N ALA A 85 4.05 17.27 9.64
CA ALA A 85 4.72 17.13 10.93
C ALA A 85 4.22 15.91 11.72
N MET A 86 2.90 15.68 11.72
CA MET A 86 2.31 14.49 12.34
C MET A 86 2.70 13.20 11.63
N ALA A 87 2.76 13.19 10.30
CA ALA A 87 3.22 12.01 9.53
C ALA A 87 4.67 11.64 9.90
N HIS A 88 5.57 12.61 10.03
CA HIS A 88 6.95 12.37 10.50
C HIS A 88 6.98 11.81 11.91
N ARG A 89 6.17 12.38 12.83
CA ARG A 89 6.08 11.88 14.21
C ARG A 89 5.53 10.45 14.26
N LEU A 90 4.46 10.16 13.53
CA LEU A 90 3.87 8.81 13.41
C LEU A 90 4.90 7.81 12.87
N SER A 91 5.60 8.17 11.79
CA SER A 91 6.64 7.31 11.22
C SER A 91 7.76 7.02 12.21
N LYS A 92 8.18 8.02 13.00
CA LYS A 92 9.17 7.82 14.06
C LYS A 92 8.65 6.89 15.17
N MET A 93 7.44 7.09 15.66
CA MET A 93 6.86 6.25 16.71
C MET A 93 6.73 4.79 16.26
N ILE A 94 6.30 4.56 15.01
CA ILE A 94 6.19 3.22 14.42
C ILE A 94 7.58 2.58 14.28
N HIS A 95 8.58 3.35 13.84
CA HIS A 95 9.96 2.88 13.75
C HIS A 95 10.51 2.49 15.13
N ASP A 96 10.32 3.35 16.12
CA ASP A 96 10.81 3.11 17.49
C ASP A 96 10.11 1.91 18.16
N HIS A 97 8.86 1.65 17.79
CA HIS A 97 8.10 0.49 18.24
C HIS A 97 8.60 -0.84 17.63
N ALA A 98 9.31 -0.77 16.52
CA ALA A 98 10.06 -1.86 15.88
C ALA A 98 9.25 -3.15 15.58
N VAL A 99 7.94 -3.03 15.32
CA VAL A 99 7.09 -4.18 14.96
C VAL A 99 7.24 -4.61 13.50
N TRP A 100 7.92 -3.78 12.69
CA TRP A 100 8.19 -4.01 11.28
C TRP A 100 9.69 -4.04 11.03
N VAL A 101 10.12 -5.07 10.33
CA VAL A 101 11.52 -5.18 9.85
C VAL A 101 11.49 -5.10 8.33
N PRO A 102 11.80 -3.93 7.73
CA PRO A 102 11.90 -3.81 6.29
C PRO A 102 12.99 -4.73 5.75
N ALA A 103 12.64 -5.65 4.86
CA ALA A 103 13.61 -6.60 4.30
C ALA A 103 14.16 -6.07 2.96
N TRP A 104 13.33 -6.04 1.92
CA TRP A 104 13.76 -5.63 0.59
C TRP A 104 12.55 -5.21 -0.26
N LYS A 105 12.81 -4.39 -1.27
CA LYS A 105 11.83 -3.98 -2.28
C LYS A 105 12.34 -4.40 -3.65
N LYS A 106 11.48 -4.98 -4.48
CA LYS A 106 11.81 -5.23 -5.89
C LYS A 106 11.94 -3.88 -6.61
N PRO A 107 13.07 -3.59 -7.27
CA PRO A 107 13.26 -2.34 -8.00
C PRO A 107 12.61 -2.37 -9.40
N TRP A 108 11.82 -3.38 -9.70
CA TRP A 108 11.16 -3.58 -10.98
C TRP A 108 9.76 -4.15 -10.82
N LEU A 109 8.92 -3.84 -11.79
CA LEU A 109 7.58 -4.41 -11.96
C LEU A 109 7.54 -5.15 -13.30
N ARG A 110 6.89 -6.31 -13.34
CA ARG A 110 6.60 -7.02 -14.59
C ARG A 110 5.12 -6.88 -14.88
N VAL A 111 4.81 -6.27 -16.03
CA VAL A 111 3.44 -6.07 -16.49
C VAL A 111 3.25 -6.83 -17.79
N GLY A 112 2.18 -7.65 -17.87
CA GLY A 112 1.73 -8.24 -19.10
C GLY A 112 0.53 -7.47 -19.63
N HIS A 113 0.62 -6.97 -20.85
CA HIS A 113 -0.50 -6.29 -21.50
C HIS A 113 -0.53 -6.60 -23.00
N TRP A 114 -1.68 -6.38 -23.61
CA TRP A 114 -1.82 -6.47 -25.05
C TRP A 114 -1.07 -5.33 -25.74
N SER A 115 -0.52 -5.55 -26.93
CA SER A 115 0.25 -4.54 -27.67
C SER A 115 -0.59 -3.32 -28.06
N TRP A 116 -1.90 -3.44 -28.14
CA TRP A 116 -2.81 -2.31 -28.38
C TRP A 116 -3.05 -1.41 -27.15
N LEU A 117 -2.53 -1.78 -25.97
CA LEU A 117 -2.52 -0.92 -24.80
C LEU A 117 -1.23 -0.11 -24.75
N HIS A 118 -1.37 1.20 -24.84
CA HIS A 118 -0.25 2.13 -24.81
C HIS A 118 -0.23 2.95 -23.54
N PHE A 119 0.96 3.24 -23.08
CA PHE A 119 1.21 4.06 -21.89
C PHE A 119 2.12 5.23 -22.29
N PRO A 120 2.04 6.39 -21.61
CA PRO A 120 2.98 7.48 -21.83
C PRO A 120 4.44 7.02 -21.64
N ASP A 121 5.34 7.52 -22.43
CA ASP A 121 6.77 7.10 -22.37
C ASP A 121 7.44 7.43 -21.04
N ASP A 122 7.02 8.56 -20.43
CA ASP A 122 7.57 9.05 -19.17
C ASP A 122 6.74 8.62 -17.95
N TRP A 123 5.80 7.71 -18.13
CA TRP A 123 4.96 7.26 -17.04
C TRP A 123 5.60 6.12 -16.26
N GLY A 124 5.76 6.33 -14.99
CA GLY A 124 6.21 5.33 -14.03
C GLY A 124 6.14 5.93 -12.63
N PRO A 125 5.42 5.28 -11.71
CA PRO A 125 5.36 5.76 -10.33
C PRO A 125 6.75 5.64 -9.70
N LYS A 126 7.21 6.73 -9.13
CA LYS A 126 8.52 6.78 -8.45
C LYS A 126 8.58 5.85 -7.24
N GLU A 127 7.48 5.67 -6.56
CA GLU A 127 7.40 5.01 -5.25
C GLU A 127 6.35 3.90 -5.17
N SER A 128 5.34 3.90 -6.04
CA SER A 128 4.31 2.86 -6.08
C SER A 128 4.75 1.68 -6.94
N THR A 129 4.39 0.48 -6.53
CA THR A 129 4.53 -0.75 -7.31
C THR A 129 3.28 -1.06 -8.12
N ASP A 130 2.18 -0.35 -7.87
CA ASP A 130 0.93 -0.58 -8.54
C ASP A 130 0.77 0.40 -9.69
N TYR A 131 0.48 -0.16 -10.84
CA TYR A 131 0.03 0.57 -12.00
C TYR A 131 -1.43 0.93 -11.76
N GLU A 132 -1.74 2.22 -11.58
CA GLU A 132 -3.11 2.69 -11.67
C GLU A 132 -3.55 2.67 -13.14
N GLU A 133 -3.86 1.48 -13.60
CA GLU A 133 -4.04 1.12 -14.99
C GLU A 133 -5.15 1.94 -15.65
N PHE A 134 -6.15 2.36 -14.89
CA PHE A 134 -7.34 2.99 -15.42
C PHE A 134 -7.23 4.48 -15.72
N GLN A 135 -6.13 5.12 -15.38
CA GLN A 135 -6.00 6.58 -15.49
C GLN A 135 -5.00 7.05 -16.56
N VAL A 136 -4.11 6.18 -17.02
CA VAL A 136 -2.95 6.60 -17.80
C VAL A 136 -2.65 5.77 -19.04
N PHE A 137 -3.57 4.95 -19.50
CA PHE A 137 -3.40 4.21 -20.75
C PHE A 137 -4.46 4.60 -21.80
N TRP A 138 -4.14 4.33 -23.06
CA TRP A 138 -5.11 4.39 -24.16
C TRP A 138 -5.07 3.13 -25.00
N ILE A 139 -6.16 2.89 -25.71
CA ILE A 139 -6.32 1.74 -26.60
C ILE A 139 -6.16 2.19 -28.04
N ASP A 140 -5.21 1.58 -28.76
CA ASP A 140 -5.18 1.64 -30.22
C ASP A 140 -6.23 0.69 -30.79
N THR A 141 -7.33 1.24 -31.26
CA THR A 141 -8.45 0.47 -31.78
C THR A 141 -8.16 -0.22 -33.10
N GLN A 142 -7.25 0.32 -33.91
CA GLN A 142 -6.85 -0.27 -35.20
C GLN A 142 -5.95 -1.47 -34.97
N GLU A 143 -4.95 -1.34 -34.09
CA GLU A 143 -4.08 -2.44 -33.70
C GLU A 143 -4.86 -3.56 -33.00
N LYS A 144 -5.77 -3.18 -32.09
CA LYS A 144 -6.69 -4.13 -31.43
C LYS A 144 -7.46 -4.97 -32.46
N LYS A 145 -8.11 -4.30 -33.42
CA LYS A 145 -8.88 -4.99 -34.47
C LYS A 145 -7.99 -5.95 -35.28
N LYS A 146 -6.81 -5.49 -35.73
CA LYS A 146 -5.86 -6.30 -36.47
C LYS A 146 -5.45 -7.58 -35.75
N ILE A 147 -5.17 -7.49 -34.44
CA ILE A 147 -4.78 -8.62 -33.62
C ILE A 147 -5.94 -9.60 -33.41
N LEU A 148 -7.14 -9.09 -33.13
CA LEU A 148 -8.32 -9.92 -32.96
C LEU A 148 -8.66 -10.67 -34.25
N ASP A 149 -8.62 -10.00 -35.40
CA ASP A 149 -8.84 -10.62 -36.71
C ASP A 149 -7.80 -11.71 -37.02
N ALA A 150 -6.54 -11.49 -36.61
CA ALA A 150 -5.47 -12.50 -36.76
C ALA A 150 -5.73 -13.73 -35.86
N MET A 151 -6.14 -13.51 -34.62
CA MET A 151 -6.50 -14.59 -33.69
C MET A 151 -7.68 -15.42 -34.22
N GLU A 152 -8.71 -14.78 -34.77
CA GLU A 152 -9.85 -15.47 -35.36
C GLU A 152 -9.43 -16.37 -36.57
N ARG A 153 -8.41 -15.94 -37.32
CA ARG A 153 -7.85 -16.77 -38.41
C ARG A 153 -6.86 -17.83 -37.94
N GLY A 154 -6.61 -17.94 -36.63
CA GLY A 154 -5.63 -18.88 -36.06
C GLY A 154 -4.17 -18.49 -36.37
N GLU A 155 -3.90 -17.25 -36.73
CA GLU A 155 -2.56 -16.74 -36.98
C GLU A 155 -1.81 -16.51 -35.66
N PRO A 156 -0.49 -16.82 -35.60
CA PRO A 156 0.27 -16.62 -34.39
C PRO A 156 0.45 -15.12 -34.09
N VAL A 157 0.14 -14.74 -32.86
CA VAL A 157 0.42 -13.40 -32.35
C VAL A 157 1.72 -13.48 -31.52
N SER A 158 2.76 -12.75 -31.96
CA SER A 158 4.05 -12.76 -31.28
C SER A 158 4.02 -11.89 -30.02
N ALA A 159 4.50 -12.46 -28.91
CA ALA A 159 4.77 -11.69 -27.70
C ALA A 159 6.05 -10.86 -27.85
N GLN A 160 5.99 -9.60 -27.47
CA GLN A 160 7.16 -8.74 -27.38
C GLN A 160 7.54 -8.54 -25.92
N SER A 161 8.83 -8.49 -25.63
CA SER A 161 9.35 -8.14 -24.30
C SER A 161 10.11 -6.82 -24.40
N THR A 162 9.67 -5.85 -23.62
CA THR A 162 10.29 -4.53 -23.58
C THR A 162 10.72 -4.24 -22.15
N VAL A 163 11.92 -3.73 -21.95
CA VAL A 163 12.40 -3.21 -20.67
C VAL A 163 12.36 -1.68 -20.75
N ARG A 164 11.64 -1.05 -19.86
CA ARG A 164 11.62 0.40 -19.71
C ARG A 164 12.35 0.79 -18.44
N GLU A 165 13.34 1.63 -18.53
CA GLU A 165 14.06 2.18 -17.40
C GLU A 165 13.61 3.62 -17.12
N TYR A 166 13.02 3.83 -15.95
CA TYR A 166 12.59 5.16 -15.51
C TYR A 166 13.73 5.84 -14.75
N THR A 167 14.74 6.31 -15.52
CA THR A 167 15.94 6.94 -14.95
C THR A 167 15.76 8.40 -14.59
N LYS A 168 14.73 9.06 -15.11
CA LYS A 168 14.42 10.49 -14.90
C LYS A 168 14.35 10.90 -13.41
N TYR A 169 14.03 9.97 -12.52
CA TYR A 169 13.89 10.20 -11.09
C TYR A 169 15.01 9.58 -10.25
N LYS A 170 16.01 8.96 -10.90
CA LYS A 170 17.22 8.53 -10.19
C LYS A 170 18.05 9.79 -9.89
N LYS A 171 18.17 10.14 -8.62
CA LYS A 171 19.14 11.13 -8.14
C LYS A 171 20.41 10.42 -7.69
#